data_135b88a64f7c6248d5663353ef0866a8
#
_entry.id   135b88a64f7c6248d5663353ef0866a8
#
_cell.length_a   1.000
_cell.length_b   1.000
_cell.length_c   1.000
_cell.angle_alpha   90.00
_cell.angle_beta   90.00
_cell.angle_gamma   90.00
#
_symmetry.space_group_name_H-M   'P 1'
#
loop_
_entity.id
_entity.type
_entity.pdbx_description
1 polymer ?
#
loop_
_entity_poly.entity_id
_entity_poly.type
_entity_poly.pdbx_seq_one_letter_code
_entity_poly.pdbx_strand_id
1 'polypeptide(L)'
;MTKRWMLLLLALCLALSPVFASASMAVDEDDHTHYTLPISDTPGQPVDERFFLSDLEYEDPTLKFVITSGQWGGCTYWLADIEIADASQLRTTSADGWDSNGVTSATRMAQRMNAVLAINGDYFSFRGIDYVIRMGTSYLNHLRGTRDVLVIDEDGDFHGFEAPERKDIPETIDGKQIINGFFFGPLIVNNGKVRQGGYSGQWMAADTQSQRMAIAQVGHLKYRVICVGPPVGKDNPKGLTLEKFRQFVSEMEDVQVAYNLDGGDSTYLIVNGRKVNYPENSNARDIADIIYFASAYSGAQ
;
A
#
# COMPACT_ATOMS: atom_id res chain seq x y z
N MET A 1 5.98 -69.23 10.60
CA MET A 1 5.29 -68.78 9.39
C MET A 1 4.12 -67.90 9.81
N THR A 2 4.20 -66.54 9.72
CA THR A 2 3.05 -65.68 9.61
C THR A 2 3.57 -64.26 9.27
N LYS A 3 3.37 -63.85 8.02
CA LYS A 3 3.69 -62.53 7.49
C LYS A 3 2.71 -61.48 8.07
N ARG A 4 3.19 -60.48 8.79
CA ARG A 4 2.46 -59.30 9.16
C ARG A 4 2.67 -58.25 8.06
N TRP A 5 1.60 -57.88 7.37
CA TRP A 5 1.52 -56.75 6.45
C TRP A 5 1.35 -55.47 7.26
N MET A 6 2.31 -54.57 7.14
CA MET A 6 2.21 -53.22 7.69
C MET A 6 1.66 -52.30 6.61
N LEU A 7 0.40 -51.90 6.75
CA LEU A 7 -0.23 -50.89 5.94
C LEU A 7 0.32 -49.49 6.35
N LEU A 8 1.07 -48.86 5.46
CA LEU A 8 1.41 -47.43 5.53
C LEU A 8 0.18 -46.63 5.11
N LEU A 9 -0.45 -45.99 6.06
CA LEU A 9 -1.42 -44.89 5.79
C LEU A 9 -0.65 -43.64 5.43
N LEU A 10 -0.61 -43.33 4.14
CA LEU A 10 -0.18 -42.01 3.63
C LEU A 10 -1.32 -41.02 3.92
N ALA A 11 -1.16 -40.18 4.94
CA ALA A 11 -2.05 -39.06 5.16
C ALA A 11 -1.75 -37.98 4.11
N LEU A 12 -2.59 -37.94 3.08
CA LEU A 12 -2.60 -36.88 2.07
C LEU A 12 -3.24 -35.61 2.71
N CYS A 13 -2.41 -34.73 3.24
CA CYS A 13 -2.86 -33.39 3.60
C CYS A 13 -3.12 -32.62 2.32
N LEU A 14 -4.36 -32.66 1.84
CA LEU A 14 -4.87 -31.72 0.86
C LEU A 14 -4.94 -30.33 1.56
N ALA A 15 -3.96 -29.49 1.29
CA ALA A 15 -4.06 -28.07 1.57
C ALA A 15 -5.18 -27.53 0.68
N LEU A 16 -6.36 -27.34 1.25
CA LEU A 16 -7.42 -26.55 0.66
C LEU A 16 -6.96 -25.09 0.68
N SER A 17 -6.32 -24.63 -0.40
CA SER A 17 -6.21 -23.22 -0.68
C SER A 17 -7.63 -22.67 -0.83
N PRO A 18 -8.03 -21.63 -0.10
CA PRO A 18 -9.31 -21.00 -0.38
C PRO A 18 -9.21 -20.38 -1.78
N VAL A 19 -9.92 -21.00 -2.73
CA VAL A 19 -10.23 -20.35 -4.00
C VAL A 19 -11.16 -19.21 -3.62
N PHE A 20 -10.62 -17.99 -3.57
CA PHE A 20 -11.44 -16.79 -3.52
C PHE A 20 -12.25 -16.77 -4.81
N ALA A 21 -13.52 -17.14 -4.72
CA ALA A 21 -14.47 -16.81 -5.74
C ALA A 21 -14.51 -15.29 -5.81
N SER A 22 -13.94 -14.71 -6.87
CA SER A 22 -14.17 -13.33 -7.25
C SER A 22 -15.69 -13.15 -7.46
N ALA A 23 -16.40 -12.80 -6.39
CA ALA A 23 -17.61 -12.05 -6.59
C ALA A 23 -17.12 -10.69 -7.12
N SER A 24 -17.09 -10.50 -8.44
CA SER A 24 -17.02 -9.15 -8.98
C SER A 24 -18.15 -8.38 -8.32
N MET A 25 -17.86 -7.20 -7.78
CA MET A 25 -18.91 -6.27 -7.42
C MET A 25 -19.77 -6.12 -8.68
N ALA A 26 -20.97 -6.70 -8.63
CA ALA A 26 -21.94 -6.52 -9.70
C ALA A 26 -22.40 -5.07 -9.59
N VAL A 27 -21.74 -4.18 -10.31
CA VAL A 27 -22.28 -2.87 -10.61
C VAL A 27 -23.54 -3.15 -11.41
N ASP A 28 -24.69 -2.79 -10.88
CA ASP A 28 -25.96 -2.87 -11.59
C ASP A 28 -25.79 -2.00 -12.84
N GLU A 29 -25.81 -2.59 -14.05
CA GLU A 29 -25.52 -1.89 -15.30
C GLU A 29 -26.51 -0.76 -15.60
N ASP A 30 -27.56 -0.60 -14.81
CA ASP A 30 -28.60 0.43 -14.97
C ASP A 30 -28.45 1.60 -13.96
N ASP A 31 -27.54 1.55 -12.98
CA ASP A 31 -27.29 2.67 -12.07
C ASP A 31 -26.01 3.42 -12.47
N HIS A 32 -26.16 4.44 -13.31
CA HIS A 32 -25.10 5.37 -13.72
C HIS A 32 -24.69 6.36 -12.60
N THR A 33 -24.80 6.00 -11.34
CA THR A 33 -24.21 6.77 -10.24
C THR A 33 -22.69 6.64 -10.32
N HIS A 34 -22.05 7.66 -10.89
CA HIS A 34 -20.61 7.78 -10.88
C HIS A 34 -20.13 8.05 -9.45
N TYR A 35 -19.65 7.03 -8.79
CA TYR A 35 -19.02 7.12 -7.46
C TYR A 35 -17.61 7.70 -7.57
N THR A 36 -17.49 8.96 -7.98
CA THR A 36 -16.22 9.66 -8.09
C THR A 36 -16.04 10.67 -6.96
N LEU A 37 -14.80 10.86 -6.54
CA LEU A 37 -14.41 11.93 -5.62
C LEU A 37 -13.64 13.01 -6.39
N PRO A 38 -13.74 14.31 -6.01
CA PRO A 38 -12.92 15.34 -6.62
C PRO A 38 -11.44 15.05 -6.50
N ILE A 39 -10.66 15.24 -7.56
CA ILE A 39 -9.19 15.16 -7.51
C ILE A 39 -8.66 16.42 -6.83
N SER A 40 -8.58 16.39 -5.52
CA SER A 40 -8.17 17.52 -4.67
C SER A 40 -7.85 17.03 -3.26
N ASP A 41 -7.20 17.87 -2.45
CA ASP A 41 -6.92 17.55 -1.03
C ASP A 41 -8.17 17.81 -0.14
N THR A 42 -9.27 17.13 -0.47
CA THR A 42 -10.54 17.18 0.28
C THR A 42 -10.86 15.81 0.85
N PRO A 43 -11.58 15.74 1.99
CA PRO A 43 -11.98 14.45 2.57
C PRO A 43 -12.83 13.61 1.62
N GLY A 44 -12.75 12.29 1.76
CA GLY A 44 -13.72 11.36 1.20
C GLY A 44 -15.10 11.52 1.87
N GLN A 45 -16.05 10.69 1.46
CA GLN A 45 -17.35 10.63 2.16
C GLN A 45 -17.15 10.24 3.63
N PRO A 46 -18.00 10.69 4.54
CA PRO A 46 -17.94 10.25 5.93
C PRO A 46 -17.96 8.72 6.03
N VAL A 47 -17.06 8.19 6.85
CA VAL A 47 -16.99 6.74 7.06
C VAL A 47 -18.26 6.25 7.75
N ASP A 48 -18.94 5.31 7.13
CA ASP A 48 -20.12 4.67 7.71
C ASP A 48 -19.70 3.36 8.40
N GLU A 49 -19.76 3.35 9.73
CA GLU A 49 -19.32 2.21 10.54
C GLU A 49 -20.14 0.93 10.29
N ARG A 50 -21.34 1.02 9.68
CA ARG A 50 -22.17 -0.14 9.35
C ARG A 50 -21.55 -1.04 8.29
N PHE A 51 -20.62 -0.53 7.50
CA PHE A 51 -19.91 -1.28 6.46
C PHE A 51 -18.66 -2.00 6.97
N PHE A 52 -18.25 -1.82 8.22
CA PHE A 52 -17.20 -2.67 8.82
C PHE A 52 -17.77 -4.03 9.18
N LEU A 53 -17.28 -5.07 8.52
CA LEU A 53 -17.62 -6.47 8.81
C LEU A 53 -16.81 -6.99 10.01
N SER A 54 -15.64 -6.40 10.23
CA SER A 54 -14.77 -6.58 11.39
C SER A 54 -13.79 -5.40 11.52
N ASP A 55 -12.90 -5.41 12.53
CA ASP A 55 -11.82 -4.42 12.67
C ASP A 55 -10.82 -4.44 11.48
N LEU A 56 -10.83 -5.51 10.67
CA LEU A 56 -9.89 -5.74 9.57
C LEU A 56 -10.58 -5.97 8.21
N GLU A 57 -11.89 -5.73 8.14
CA GLU A 57 -12.67 -5.97 6.93
C GLU A 57 -13.77 -4.92 6.77
N TYR A 58 -13.87 -4.37 5.58
CA TYR A 58 -14.84 -3.34 5.20
C TYR A 58 -15.38 -3.62 3.79
N GLU A 59 -16.67 -3.37 3.58
CA GLU A 59 -17.28 -3.45 2.27
C GLU A 59 -18.47 -2.51 2.16
N ASP A 60 -18.33 -1.46 1.33
CA ASP A 60 -19.44 -0.63 0.86
C ASP A 60 -19.58 -0.76 -0.66
N PRO A 61 -20.58 -0.13 -1.31
CA PRO A 61 -20.74 -0.23 -2.77
C PRO A 61 -19.55 0.25 -3.61
N THR A 62 -18.59 0.98 -3.03
CA THR A 62 -17.49 1.61 -3.77
C THR A 62 -16.09 1.19 -3.32
N LEU A 63 -15.97 0.63 -2.15
CA LEU A 63 -14.70 0.27 -1.53
C LEU A 63 -14.83 -1.03 -0.75
N LYS A 64 -13.91 -1.93 -0.99
CA LYS A 64 -13.76 -3.15 -0.21
C LYS A 64 -12.32 -3.36 0.20
N PHE A 65 -12.08 -3.78 1.44
CA PHE A 65 -10.78 -4.34 1.82
C PHE A 65 -10.92 -5.49 2.81
N VAL A 66 -9.90 -6.36 2.78
CA VAL A 66 -9.68 -7.42 3.77
C VAL A 66 -8.21 -7.39 4.19
N ILE A 67 -7.95 -7.35 5.50
CA ILE A 67 -6.58 -7.43 6.03
C ILE A 67 -6.36 -8.83 6.61
N THR A 68 -5.37 -9.52 6.06
CA THR A 68 -4.84 -10.78 6.58
C THR A 68 -3.51 -10.56 7.28
N SER A 69 -3.16 -11.41 8.23
CA SER A 69 -1.87 -11.33 8.92
C SER A 69 -1.26 -12.72 9.10
N GLY A 70 0.05 -12.75 9.21
CA GLY A 70 0.80 -13.99 9.41
C GLY A 70 2.23 -13.71 9.83
N GLN A 71 3.10 -14.71 9.68
CA GLN A 71 4.52 -14.60 10.00
C GLN A 71 5.37 -15.03 8.82
N TRP A 72 6.41 -14.24 8.52
CA TRP A 72 7.42 -14.54 7.52
C TRP A 72 8.79 -14.01 7.98
N GLY A 73 9.85 -14.82 7.80
CA GLY A 73 11.19 -14.41 8.20
C GLY A 73 11.36 -14.06 9.68
N GLY A 74 10.47 -14.57 10.55
CA GLY A 74 10.43 -14.27 11.98
C GLY A 74 9.77 -12.92 12.32
N CYS A 75 9.13 -12.26 11.36
CA CYS A 75 8.40 -11.00 11.52
C CYS A 75 6.90 -11.23 11.30
N THR A 76 6.08 -10.39 11.92
CA THR A 76 4.65 -10.33 11.61
C THR A 76 4.43 -9.50 10.36
N TYR A 77 3.55 -9.94 9.48
CA TYR A 77 3.10 -9.15 8.35
C TYR A 77 1.59 -8.94 8.37
N TRP A 78 1.15 -7.90 7.70
CA TRP A 78 -0.24 -7.60 7.36
C TRP A 78 -0.32 -7.32 5.87
N LEU A 79 -1.26 -7.96 5.20
CA LEU A 79 -1.60 -7.73 3.80
C LEU A 79 -3.02 -7.19 3.75
N ALA A 80 -3.19 -5.97 3.24
CA ALA A 80 -4.51 -5.43 2.98
C ALA A 80 -4.79 -5.53 1.47
N ASP A 81 -5.68 -6.41 1.08
CA ASP A 81 -6.21 -6.50 -0.28
C ASP A 81 -7.38 -5.53 -0.40
N ILE A 82 -7.30 -4.63 -1.38
CA ILE A 82 -8.19 -3.48 -1.54
C ILE A 82 -8.72 -3.46 -2.97
N GLU A 83 -10.03 -3.24 -3.10
CA GLU A 83 -10.69 -3.02 -4.38
C GLU A 83 -11.51 -1.74 -4.28
N ILE A 84 -11.39 -0.86 -5.28
CA ILE A 84 -12.12 0.41 -5.37
C ILE A 84 -12.93 0.46 -6.66
N ALA A 85 -14.03 1.20 -6.65
CA ALA A 85 -14.87 1.37 -7.83
C ALA A 85 -14.33 2.42 -8.81
N ASP A 86 -13.58 3.41 -8.30
CA ASP A 86 -13.04 4.53 -9.08
C ASP A 86 -11.67 4.95 -8.56
N ALA A 87 -10.75 5.29 -9.47
CA ALA A 87 -9.38 5.69 -9.17
C ALA A 87 -9.27 6.88 -8.20
N SER A 88 -10.26 7.78 -8.20
CA SER A 88 -10.31 8.93 -7.30
C SER A 88 -10.39 8.59 -5.82
N GLN A 89 -10.65 7.31 -5.49
CA GLN A 89 -10.69 6.81 -4.12
C GLN A 89 -9.30 6.49 -3.55
N LEU A 90 -8.25 6.35 -4.39
CA LEU A 90 -6.85 6.25 -4.00
C LEU A 90 -6.23 7.64 -3.92
N ARG A 91 -6.01 8.13 -2.72
CA ARG A 91 -5.76 9.54 -2.43
C ARG A 91 -4.51 9.75 -1.58
N THR A 92 -4.06 11.00 -1.55
CA THR A 92 -2.95 11.43 -0.68
C THR A 92 -3.32 12.70 0.07
N THR A 93 -2.77 12.88 1.27
CA THR A 93 -2.81 14.14 2.00
C THR A 93 -1.55 14.32 2.83
N SER A 94 -1.22 15.57 3.13
CA SER A 94 -0.06 15.94 3.96
C SER A 94 -0.48 16.47 5.34
N ALA A 95 0.50 16.52 6.22
CA ALA A 95 0.31 17.05 7.57
C ALA A 95 -0.05 18.55 7.58
N ASP A 96 0.60 19.35 6.71
CA ASP A 96 0.53 20.81 6.73
C ASP A 96 0.75 21.42 5.32
N GLY A 97 0.19 20.80 4.27
CA GLY A 97 0.41 21.18 2.87
C GLY A 97 1.68 20.59 2.27
N TRP A 98 1.75 20.59 0.94
CA TRP A 98 2.82 19.94 0.19
C TRP A 98 4.08 20.82 0.03
N ASP A 99 4.00 22.10 0.43
CA ASP A 99 5.12 23.06 0.47
C ASP A 99 5.73 23.17 1.87
N SER A 100 5.25 22.40 2.84
CA SER A 100 5.63 22.46 4.25
C SER A 100 6.47 21.23 4.65
N ASN A 101 7.28 21.42 5.68
CA ASN A 101 7.98 20.35 6.39
C ASN A 101 7.21 19.90 7.66
N GLY A 102 5.93 20.25 7.78
CA GLY A 102 5.10 19.88 8.91
C GLY A 102 4.92 18.37 9.01
N VAL A 103 4.83 17.90 10.24
CA VAL A 103 4.52 16.50 10.57
C VAL A 103 3.40 16.43 11.60
N THR A 104 2.62 15.38 11.55
CA THR A 104 1.57 15.09 12.53
C THR A 104 1.32 13.60 12.61
N SER A 105 0.48 13.19 13.58
CA SER A 105 0.04 11.81 13.68
C SER A 105 -0.67 11.35 12.40
N ALA A 106 -0.24 10.22 11.85
CA ALA A 106 -0.88 9.61 10.69
C ALA A 106 -2.37 9.30 10.92
N THR A 107 -2.73 8.89 12.14
CA THR A 107 -4.13 8.62 12.50
C THR A 107 -4.98 9.88 12.49
N ARG A 108 -4.41 11.04 12.89
CA ARG A 108 -5.09 12.34 12.78
C ARG A 108 -5.32 12.75 11.33
N MET A 109 -4.35 12.53 10.44
CA MET A 109 -4.52 12.77 9.01
C MET A 109 -5.63 11.87 8.44
N ALA A 110 -5.60 10.57 8.75
CA ALA A 110 -6.60 9.61 8.29
C ALA A 110 -8.02 10.01 8.74
N GLN A 111 -8.18 10.39 10.00
CA GLN A 111 -9.47 10.87 10.53
C GLN A 111 -9.95 12.14 9.83
N ARG A 112 -9.07 13.13 9.64
CA ARG A 112 -9.38 14.39 8.96
C ARG A 112 -9.88 14.16 7.54
N MET A 113 -9.36 13.15 6.86
CA MET A 113 -9.66 12.86 5.46
C MET A 113 -10.74 11.81 5.26
N ASN A 114 -11.42 11.36 6.32
CA ASN A 114 -12.39 10.28 6.28
C ASN A 114 -11.83 9.01 5.61
N ALA A 115 -10.56 8.72 5.88
CA ALA A 115 -9.89 7.54 5.33
C ALA A 115 -10.49 6.27 5.94
N VAL A 116 -10.99 5.36 5.10
CA VAL A 116 -11.42 4.03 5.51
C VAL A 116 -10.20 3.18 5.84
N LEU A 117 -9.18 3.23 4.97
CA LEU A 117 -7.86 2.62 5.17
C LEU A 117 -6.78 3.64 4.78
N ALA A 118 -5.69 3.70 5.55
CA ALA A 118 -4.54 4.55 5.23
C ALA A 118 -3.21 3.89 5.58
N ILE A 119 -2.16 4.35 4.90
CA ILE A 119 -0.76 4.00 5.15
C ILE A 119 0.11 5.26 5.14
N ASN A 120 1.33 5.17 5.66
CA ASN A 120 2.30 6.25 5.48
C ASN A 120 2.68 6.45 4.01
N GLY A 121 3.09 7.67 3.67
CA GLY A 121 3.61 8.01 2.36
C GLY A 121 5.12 7.80 2.20
N ASP A 122 5.74 8.64 1.38
CA ASP A 122 7.14 8.52 0.93
C ASP A 122 8.11 9.47 1.63
N TYR A 123 7.71 10.17 2.69
CA TYR A 123 8.57 11.08 3.44
C TYR A 123 9.03 12.31 2.63
N PHE A 124 8.15 12.85 1.83
CA PHE A 124 8.43 13.89 0.84
C PHE A 124 9.13 15.14 1.37
N SER A 125 9.01 15.47 2.65
CA SER A 125 9.47 16.75 3.21
C SER A 125 10.90 16.73 3.75
N PHE A 126 11.55 15.57 3.88
CA PHE A 126 12.77 15.46 4.69
C PHE A 126 14.08 15.23 3.94
N ARG A 127 14.06 14.98 2.64
CA ARG A 127 15.30 14.58 1.98
C ARG A 127 15.27 15.00 0.54
N GLY A 128 16.13 15.84 0.10
CA GLY A 128 16.41 16.09 -1.31
C GLY A 128 15.52 15.29 -2.27
N ILE A 129 14.22 15.38 -2.08
CA ILE A 129 13.19 14.70 -2.86
C ILE A 129 13.13 15.47 -4.16
N ASP A 130 13.22 14.74 -5.25
CA ASP A 130 13.29 15.34 -6.57
C ASP A 130 11.95 15.25 -7.33
N TYR A 131 10.95 14.53 -6.78
CA TYR A 131 9.68 14.33 -7.46
C TYR A 131 8.50 14.21 -6.50
N VAL A 132 7.54 15.12 -6.62
CA VAL A 132 6.30 15.13 -5.83
C VAL A 132 5.16 15.57 -6.73
N ILE A 133 4.27 14.65 -7.07
CA ILE A 133 2.97 14.93 -7.67
C ILE A 133 1.92 14.38 -6.73
N ARG A 134 0.94 15.20 -6.35
CA ARG A 134 -0.13 14.79 -5.44
C ARG A 134 -1.47 15.35 -5.92
N MET A 135 -2.45 14.49 -6.02
CA MET A 135 -3.80 14.81 -6.45
C MET A 135 -3.81 15.70 -7.71
N GLY A 136 -3.02 15.28 -8.74
CA GLY A 136 -2.91 15.98 -10.03
C GLY A 136 -2.06 17.24 -10.03
N THR A 137 -1.54 17.69 -8.88
CA THR A 137 -0.69 18.89 -8.79
C THR A 137 0.78 18.49 -8.68
N SER A 138 1.61 19.05 -9.56
CA SER A 138 3.07 18.87 -9.52
C SER A 138 3.70 19.95 -8.62
N TYR A 139 4.23 19.51 -7.48
CA TYR A 139 4.94 20.36 -6.52
C TYR A 139 6.44 20.38 -6.77
N LEU A 140 7.00 19.26 -7.21
CA LEU A 140 8.43 19.12 -7.48
C LEU A 140 8.68 18.14 -8.62
N ASN A 141 9.54 18.53 -9.58
CA ASN A 141 9.96 17.65 -10.68
C ASN A 141 11.39 17.99 -11.10
N HIS A 142 12.38 17.46 -10.36
CA HIS A 142 13.82 17.68 -10.56
C HIS A 142 14.60 16.35 -10.63
N LEU A 143 14.00 15.32 -11.23
CA LEU A 143 14.58 13.98 -11.33
C LEU A 143 15.99 13.99 -11.93
N ARG A 144 16.91 13.25 -11.28
CA ARG A 144 18.34 13.17 -11.61
C ARG A 144 18.86 11.73 -11.71
N GLY A 145 18.00 10.75 -11.88
CA GLY A 145 18.42 9.36 -11.99
C GLY A 145 18.93 8.74 -10.69
N THR A 146 18.45 9.20 -9.53
CA THR A 146 19.00 8.79 -8.23
C THR A 146 18.17 7.76 -7.50
N ARG A 147 16.86 7.71 -7.76
CA ARG A 147 15.91 6.81 -7.11
C ARG A 147 14.80 6.39 -8.05
N ASP A 148 14.19 5.26 -7.73
CA ASP A 148 13.01 4.80 -8.44
C ASP A 148 11.80 5.68 -8.10
N VAL A 149 10.90 5.78 -9.06
CA VAL A 149 9.66 6.57 -8.97
C VAL A 149 8.47 5.66 -9.22
N LEU A 150 7.43 5.82 -8.41
CA LEU A 150 6.10 5.32 -8.69
C LEU A 150 5.24 6.47 -9.19
N VAL A 151 4.60 6.30 -10.34
CA VAL A 151 3.57 7.19 -10.87
C VAL A 151 2.23 6.46 -10.86
N ILE A 152 1.18 7.14 -10.47
CA ILE A 152 -0.21 6.66 -10.53
C ILE A 152 -0.98 7.61 -11.45
N ASP A 153 -1.58 7.06 -12.50
CA ASP A 153 -2.37 7.82 -13.46
C ASP A 153 -3.83 8.02 -13.02
N GLU A 154 -4.63 8.70 -13.84
CA GLU A 154 -6.04 9.00 -13.55
C GLU A 154 -6.97 7.78 -13.55
N ASP A 155 -6.54 6.67 -14.13
CA ASP A 155 -7.25 5.38 -14.06
C ASP A 155 -6.83 4.55 -12.84
N GLY A 156 -5.89 5.06 -12.01
CA GLY A 156 -5.37 4.39 -10.83
C GLY A 156 -4.29 3.35 -11.15
N ASP A 157 -3.81 3.28 -12.39
CA ASP A 157 -2.78 2.34 -12.79
C ASP A 157 -1.38 2.80 -12.36
N PHE A 158 -0.56 1.83 -11.91
CA PHE A 158 0.78 2.05 -11.39
C PHE A 158 1.83 1.90 -12.46
N HIS A 159 2.69 2.90 -12.59
CA HIS A 159 3.82 2.93 -13.52
C HIS A 159 5.13 3.11 -12.76
N GLY A 160 5.99 2.09 -12.83
CA GLY A 160 7.29 2.10 -12.16
C GLY A 160 8.41 2.58 -13.09
N PHE A 161 9.21 3.54 -12.65
CA PHE A 161 10.38 4.05 -13.35
C PHE A 161 11.63 3.83 -12.50
N GLU A 162 12.61 3.11 -13.04
CA GLU A 162 13.87 2.82 -12.35
C GLU A 162 14.85 3.97 -12.55
N ALA A 163 15.19 4.67 -11.45
CA ALA A 163 16.12 5.79 -11.42
C ALA A 163 15.98 6.76 -12.62
N PRO A 164 14.77 7.30 -12.91
CA PRO A 164 14.55 8.12 -14.09
C PRO A 164 15.18 9.51 -13.96
N GLU A 165 15.61 10.06 -15.09
CA GLU A 165 15.81 11.49 -15.25
C GLU A 165 14.48 12.18 -15.61
N ARG A 166 14.42 13.51 -15.50
CA ARG A 166 13.19 14.28 -15.79
C ARG A 166 12.56 13.98 -17.16
N LYS A 167 13.38 13.72 -18.18
CA LYS A 167 12.93 13.42 -19.54
C LYS A 167 12.29 12.03 -19.70
N ASP A 168 12.51 11.13 -18.73
CA ASP A 168 12.10 9.73 -18.81
C ASP A 168 10.65 9.53 -18.33
N ILE A 169 10.10 10.51 -17.58
CA ILE A 169 8.71 10.51 -17.17
C ILE A 169 7.98 11.59 -18.01
N PRO A 170 7.05 11.20 -18.89
CA PRO A 170 6.27 12.14 -19.67
C PRO A 170 5.27 12.93 -18.80
N GLU A 171 4.68 13.98 -19.32
CA GLU A 171 3.65 14.76 -18.62
C GLU A 171 2.34 13.97 -18.45
N THR A 172 2.08 13.03 -19.36
CA THR A 172 0.94 12.11 -19.31
C THR A 172 1.40 10.70 -19.67
N ILE A 173 0.77 9.67 -19.10
CA ILE A 173 1.04 8.26 -19.43
C ILE A 173 -0.05 7.79 -20.39
N ASP A 174 0.30 7.46 -21.62
CA ASP A 174 -0.66 7.04 -22.66
C ASP A 174 -1.86 7.99 -22.84
N GLY A 175 -1.61 9.30 -22.68
CA GLY A 175 -2.63 10.35 -22.74
C GLY A 175 -3.38 10.58 -21.42
N LYS A 176 -3.13 9.80 -20.38
CA LYS A 176 -3.75 9.90 -19.06
C LYS A 176 -2.97 10.84 -18.15
N GLN A 177 -3.68 11.62 -17.35
CA GLN A 177 -3.07 12.54 -16.40
C GLN A 177 -2.39 11.79 -15.26
N ILE A 178 -1.23 12.28 -14.79
CA ILE A 178 -0.57 11.78 -13.58
C ILE A 178 -1.26 12.40 -12.36
N ILE A 179 -1.79 11.55 -11.48
CA ILE A 179 -2.49 11.99 -10.26
C ILE A 179 -1.55 11.98 -9.06
N ASN A 180 -0.72 10.93 -8.91
CA ASN A 180 0.24 10.87 -7.82
C ASN A 180 1.61 10.41 -8.33
N GLY A 181 2.67 10.94 -7.73
CA GLY A 181 4.05 10.55 -8.03
C GLY A 181 4.90 10.54 -6.78
N PHE A 182 5.55 9.41 -6.50
CA PHE A 182 6.30 9.12 -5.27
C PHE A 182 7.78 8.90 -5.55
N PHE A 183 8.62 9.45 -4.69
CA PHE A 183 10.08 9.41 -4.82
C PHE A 183 10.74 8.87 -3.54
N PHE A 184 10.63 7.58 -3.31
CA PHE A 184 11.27 6.90 -2.19
C PHE A 184 11.97 5.62 -2.67
N GLY A 185 11.21 4.58 -2.98
CA GLY A 185 11.67 3.34 -3.57
C GLY A 185 12.41 2.39 -2.61
N PRO A 186 12.94 1.33 -3.16
CA PRO A 186 12.94 0.97 -4.58
C PRO A 186 11.61 0.39 -5.08
N LEU A 187 11.50 0.27 -6.41
CA LEU A 187 10.59 -0.68 -7.03
C LEU A 187 11.03 -2.09 -6.65
N ILE A 188 10.09 -2.90 -6.18
CA ILE A 188 10.32 -4.32 -5.84
C ILE A 188 9.88 -5.21 -6.99
N VAL A 189 8.70 -4.94 -7.53
CA VAL A 189 8.16 -5.57 -8.73
C VAL A 189 7.82 -4.47 -9.72
N ASN A 190 8.13 -4.69 -11.00
CA ASN A 190 7.79 -3.78 -12.08
C ASN A 190 7.34 -4.58 -13.31
N ASN A 191 6.13 -4.30 -13.82
CA ASN A 191 5.51 -5.05 -14.91
C ASN A 191 5.52 -6.58 -14.68
N GLY A 192 5.13 -7.02 -13.47
CA GLY A 192 5.11 -8.42 -13.07
C GLY A 192 6.48 -9.07 -12.89
N LYS A 193 7.57 -8.29 -12.98
CA LYS A 193 8.93 -8.81 -12.84
C LYS A 193 9.55 -8.33 -11.54
N VAL A 194 9.98 -9.27 -10.71
CA VAL A 194 10.73 -8.97 -9.48
C VAL A 194 12.09 -8.40 -9.83
N ARG A 195 12.42 -7.24 -9.27
CA ARG A 195 13.75 -6.64 -9.44
C ARG A 195 14.82 -7.57 -8.86
N GLN A 196 15.86 -7.80 -9.62
CA GLN A 196 16.96 -8.67 -9.22
C GLN A 196 18.02 -7.90 -8.44
N GLY A 197 18.24 -8.26 -7.17
CA GLY A 197 19.37 -7.87 -6.32
C GLY A 197 19.64 -6.37 -6.14
N GLY A 198 20.74 -6.07 -5.46
CA GLY A 198 21.38 -4.77 -5.55
C GLY A 198 20.85 -3.63 -4.68
N TYR A 199 20.19 -3.92 -3.55
CA TYR A 199 19.75 -2.84 -2.65
C TYR A 199 20.83 -2.40 -1.65
N SER A 200 21.77 -3.29 -1.30
CA SER A 200 22.85 -2.98 -0.36
C SER A 200 23.70 -1.82 -0.84
N GLY A 201 23.92 -0.84 0.05
CA GLY A 201 24.73 0.35 -0.24
C GLY A 201 24.10 1.37 -1.21
N GLN A 202 23.01 1.04 -1.89
CA GLN A 202 22.33 1.95 -2.82
C GLN A 202 21.14 2.67 -2.18
N TRP A 203 20.42 1.98 -1.31
CA TRP A 203 19.22 2.51 -0.67
C TRP A 203 19.46 2.71 0.81
N MET A 204 18.96 3.80 1.33
CA MET A 204 19.09 4.08 2.75
C MET A 204 18.43 3.00 3.58
N ALA A 205 19.13 2.57 4.64
CA ALA A 205 18.68 1.51 5.55
C ALA A 205 18.34 0.18 4.85
N ALA A 206 18.88 -0.08 3.64
CA ALA A 206 18.65 -1.33 2.91
C ALA A 206 19.10 -2.55 3.72
N ASP A 207 20.27 -2.46 4.34
CA ASP A 207 20.87 -3.54 5.13
C ASP A 207 20.38 -3.57 6.59
N THR A 208 19.63 -2.56 7.01
CA THR A 208 19.08 -2.47 8.35
C THR A 208 17.78 -3.26 8.45
N GLN A 209 17.68 -4.11 9.46
CA GLN A 209 16.40 -4.71 9.83
C GLN A 209 15.47 -3.62 10.36
N SER A 210 14.33 -3.44 9.70
CA SER A 210 13.36 -2.39 10.01
C SER A 210 11.95 -2.83 9.63
N GLN A 211 10.94 -2.18 10.17
CA GLN A 211 9.59 -2.29 9.66
C GLN A 211 9.56 -1.82 8.21
N ARG A 212 8.74 -2.45 7.39
CA ARG A 212 8.67 -2.16 5.95
C ARG A 212 7.23 -1.94 5.53
N MET A 213 7.06 -1.04 4.56
CA MET A 213 5.80 -0.74 3.93
C MET A 213 5.98 -0.72 2.41
N ALA A 214 5.07 -1.36 1.70
CA ALA A 214 4.95 -1.21 0.26
C ALA A 214 3.48 -1.10 -0.13
N ILE A 215 3.25 -0.40 -1.25
CA ILE A 215 1.98 -0.43 -1.96
C ILE A 215 2.18 -1.16 -3.28
N ALA A 216 1.23 -1.99 -3.65
CA ALA A 216 1.27 -2.77 -4.88
C ALA A 216 -0.04 -2.68 -5.65
N GLN A 217 0.03 -2.78 -6.97
CA GLN A 217 -1.09 -3.06 -7.84
C GLN A 217 -1.10 -4.53 -8.23
N VAL A 218 -2.24 -5.18 -8.05
CA VAL A 218 -2.46 -6.60 -8.39
C VAL A 218 -3.45 -6.77 -9.55
N GLY A 219 -4.12 -5.70 -9.95
CA GLY A 219 -5.04 -5.62 -11.06
C GLY A 219 -5.58 -4.21 -11.20
N HIS A 220 -6.37 -3.94 -12.23
CA HIS A 220 -7.01 -2.63 -12.40
C HIS A 220 -7.94 -2.35 -11.22
N LEU A 221 -7.75 -1.19 -10.56
CA LEU A 221 -8.43 -0.76 -9.33
C LEU A 221 -8.32 -1.76 -8.15
N LYS A 222 -7.35 -2.66 -8.20
CA LYS A 222 -7.06 -3.64 -7.15
C LYS A 222 -5.63 -3.46 -6.64
N TYR A 223 -5.52 -3.26 -5.35
CA TYR A 223 -4.26 -2.92 -4.71
C TYR A 223 -4.00 -3.85 -3.53
N ARG A 224 -2.73 -3.96 -3.18
CA ARG A 224 -2.29 -4.65 -1.96
C ARG A 224 -1.34 -3.74 -1.18
N VAL A 225 -1.66 -3.50 0.07
CA VAL A 225 -0.70 -2.94 1.03
C VAL A 225 0.05 -4.08 1.68
N ILE A 226 1.38 -3.98 1.70
CA ILE A 226 2.28 -4.98 2.27
C ILE A 226 3.02 -4.33 3.43
N CYS A 227 2.61 -4.64 4.65
CA CYS A 227 3.20 -4.11 5.88
C CYS A 227 3.92 -5.23 6.63
N VAL A 228 5.18 -5.03 6.97
CA VAL A 228 5.94 -5.96 7.79
C VAL A 228 6.44 -5.24 9.03
N GLY A 229 6.07 -5.77 10.17
CA GLY A 229 6.47 -5.27 11.47
C GLY A 229 7.45 -6.20 12.18
N PRO A 230 7.74 -5.90 13.44
CA PRO A 230 8.57 -6.75 14.27
C PRO A 230 7.84 -8.03 14.69
N PRO A 231 8.56 -9.06 15.14
CA PRO A 231 7.97 -10.23 15.75
C PRO A 231 7.27 -9.85 17.06
N VAL A 232 6.09 -10.44 17.29
CA VAL A 232 5.37 -10.27 18.55
C VAL A 232 6.17 -10.83 19.72
N GLY A 233 6.34 -10.06 20.80
CA GLY A 233 6.88 -10.54 22.08
C GLY A 233 8.40 -10.62 22.18
N LYS A 234 9.17 -9.94 21.33
CA LYS A 234 10.64 -9.81 21.48
C LYS A 234 11.06 -8.39 21.83
N ASP A 235 12.00 -8.28 22.75
CA ASP A 235 12.50 -7.00 23.30
C ASP A 235 13.26 -6.11 22.31
N ASN A 236 13.52 -6.56 21.09
CA ASN A 236 14.13 -5.74 20.03
C ASN A 236 13.77 -6.25 18.63
N PRO A 237 12.58 -6.03 18.20
CA PRO A 237 12.08 -6.50 16.93
C PRO A 237 12.45 -5.54 15.81
N LYS A 238 13.35 -5.94 14.93
CA LYS A 238 13.90 -5.03 13.92
C LYS A 238 13.25 -5.13 12.54
N GLY A 239 12.28 -6.02 12.33
CA GLY A 239 11.69 -6.22 11.01
C GLY A 239 12.65 -6.89 10.01
N LEU A 240 12.56 -6.54 8.73
CA LEU A 240 13.31 -7.14 7.63
C LEU A 240 14.33 -6.16 7.04
N THR A 241 15.45 -6.70 6.51
CA THR A 241 16.26 -5.96 5.54
C THR A 241 15.45 -5.76 4.26
N LEU A 242 15.82 -4.80 3.41
CA LEU A 242 15.11 -4.56 2.16
C LEU A 242 15.18 -5.77 1.22
N GLU A 243 16.29 -6.50 1.21
CA GLU A 243 16.44 -7.72 0.42
C GLU A 243 15.49 -8.83 0.89
N LYS A 244 15.35 -9.04 2.20
CA LYS A 244 14.37 -9.99 2.74
C LYS A 244 12.93 -9.56 2.47
N PHE A 245 12.66 -8.25 2.52
CA PHE A 245 11.35 -7.74 2.16
C PHE A 245 11.04 -7.99 0.69
N ARG A 246 12.01 -7.79 -0.22
CA ARG A 246 11.89 -8.16 -1.63
C ARG A 246 11.58 -9.64 -1.81
N GLN A 247 12.30 -10.52 -1.10
CA GLN A 247 12.04 -11.95 -1.14
C GLN A 247 10.60 -12.27 -0.73
N PHE A 248 10.12 -11.67 0.35
CA PHE A 248 8.72 -11.83 0.78
C PHE A 248 7.72 -11.39 -0.28
N VAL A 249 7.91 -10.21 -0.86
CA VAL A 249 7.04 -9.70 -1.93
C VAL A 249 7.10 -10.58 -3.18
N SER A 250 8.27 -11.16 -3.48
CA SER A 250 8.45 -12.03 -4.66
C SER A 250 7.71 -13.37 -4.60
N GLU A 251 7.21 -13.76 -3.43
CA GLU A 251 6.35 -14.94 -3.26
C GLU A 251 4.89 -14.66 -3.66
N MET A 252 4.54 -13.41 -3.97
CA MET A 252 3.19 -12.98 -4.37
C MET A 252 3.11 -12.92 -5.90
N GLU A 253 2.52 -13.94 -6.53
CA GLU A 253 2.52 -14.13 -7.99
C GLU A 253 1.65 -13.12 -8.76
N ASP A 254 0.65 -12.52 -8.11
CA ASP A 254 -0.33 -11.62 -8.71
C ASP A 254 0.11 -10.15 -8.77
N VAL A 255 1.25 -9.80 -8.19
CA VAL A 255 1.74 -8.43 -8.11
C VAL A 255 2.28 -7.94 -9.47
N GLN A 256 1.68 -6.87 -9.99
CA GLN A 256 2.10 -6.23 -11.24
C GLN A 256 3.16 -5.17 -11.01
N VAL A 257 2.94 -4.30 -10.03
CA VAL A 257 3.90 -3.28 -9.58
C VAL A 257 3.89 -3.27 -8.06
N ALA A 258 5.07 -3.26 -7.42
CA ALA A 258 5.21 -3.06 -5.99
C ALA A 258 6.30 -2.03 -5.71
N TYR A 259 5.97 -1.05 -4.88
CA TYR A 259 6.84 0.07 -4.54
C TYR A 259 7.02 0.20 -3.04
N ASN A 260 8.28 0.23 -2.59
CA ASN A 260 8.63 0.41 -1.19
C ASN A 260 8.45 1.87 -0.78
N LEU A 261 7.80 2.09 0.34
CA LEU A 261 7.56 3.38 0.98
C LEU A 261 8.44 3.54 2.23
N ASP A 262 8.27 4.66 2.94
CA ASP A 262 8.96 4.88 4.21
C ASP A 262 8.64 3.77 5.21
N GLY A 263 9.58 3.49 6.09
CA GLY A 263 9.53 2.36 7.01
C GLY A 263 9.96 2.73 8.42
N GLY A 264 10.34 1.71 9.20
CA GLY A 264 10.73 1.92 10.59
C GLY A 264 9.60 2.48 11.44
N ASP A 265 9.89 3.50 12.23
CA ASP A 265 8.91 4.15 13.11
C ASP A 265 7.83 4.93 12.34
N SER A 266 8.00 5.12 11.03
CA SER A 266 7.00 5.71 10.14
C SER A 266 5.99 4.71 9.59
N THR A 267 6.12 3.41 9.89
CA THR A 267 5.25 2.37 9.33
C THR A 267 3.87 2.40 9.98
N TYR A 268 2.87 2.80 9.21
CA TYR A 268 1.48 2.86 9.63
C TYR A 268 0.56 2.10 8.67
N LEU A 269 -0.21 1.17 9.20
CA LEU A 269 -1.42 0.65 8.58
C LEU A 269 -2.58 1.07 9.47
N ILE A 270 -3.52 1.83 8.94
CA ILE A 270 -4.59 2.49 9.69
C ILE A 270 -5.93 2.05 9.12
N VAL A 271 -6.85 1.67 9.97
CA VAL A 271 -8.25 1.36 9.64
C VAL A 271 -9.14 2.21 10.53
N ASN A 272 -10.09 2.94 9.95
CA ASN A 272 -11.03 3.80 10.67
C ASN A 272 -10.31 4.70 11.73
N GLY A 273 -9.22 5.34 11.32
CA GLY A 273 -8.43 6.22 12.19
C GLY A 273 -7.66 5.52 13.31
N ARG A 274 -7.57 4.18 13.31
CA ARG A 274 -6.81 3.38 14.31
C ARG A 274 -5.66 2.64 13.64
N LYS A 275 -4.47 2.66 14.27
CA LYS A 275 -3.32 1.88 13.80
C LYS A 275 -3.53 0.40 14.09
N VAL A 276 -3.38 -0.47 13.08
CA VAL A 276 -3.62 -1.92 13.19
C VAL A 276 -2.37 -2.79 13.07
N ASN A 277 -1.26 -2.25 12.56
CA ASN A 277 -0.04 -3.04 12.30
C ASN A 277 0.89 -3.24 13.50
N TYR A 278 0.66 -2.60 14.62
CA TYR A 278 1.42 -2.78 15.86
C TYR A 278 0.65 -2.20 17.07
N PRO A 279 0.88 -2.70 18.30
CA PRO A 279 0.18 -2.17 19.47
C PRO A 279 0.34 -0.67 19.62
N GLU A 280 -0.66 -0.01 20.13
CA GLU A 280 -0.79 1.45 20.30
C GLU A 280 0.39 2.12 21.02
N ASN A 281 1.16 1.35 21.81
CA ASN A 281 2.28 1.84 22.62
C ASN A 281 3.65 1.79 21.93
N SER A 282 3.73 1.44 20.64
CA SER A 282 5.01 1.53 19.92
C SER A 282 5.32 2.99 19.57
N ASN A 283 6.60 3.38 19.65
CA ASN A 283 7.12 4.71 19.36
C ASN A 283 6.90 5.12 17.88
N ALA A 284 5.65 5.18 17.46
CA ALA A 284 5.28 5.66 16.16
C ALA A 284 5.48 7.18 16.14
N ARG A 285 6.30 7.66 15.21
CA ARG A 285 6.57 9.10 15.08
C ARG A 285 5.54 9.80 14.22
N ASP A 286 5.41 11.10 14.39
CA ASP A 286 4.70 11.94 13.45
C ASP A 286 5.32 11.88 12.06
N ILE A 287 4.50 11.92 11.01
CA ILE A 287 4.90 11.81 9.62
C ILE A 287 4.35 12.95 8.76
N ALA A 288 4.91 13.12 7.58
CA ALA A 288 4.59 14.24 6.70
C ALA A 288 3.35 14.00 5.85
N ASP A 289 3.09 12.76 5.44
CA ASP A 289 2.01 12.42 4.50
C ASP A 289 1.51 10.99 4.68
N ILE A 290 0.30 10.76 4.15
CA ILE A 290 -0.33 9.45 4.04
C ILE A 290 -0.85 9.23 2.62
N ILE A 291 -0.90 7.94 2.23
CA ILE A 291 -1.72 7.42 1.15
C ILE A 291 -2.96 6.81 1.79
N TYR A 292 -4.15 7.07 1.23
CA TYR A 292 -5.37 6.55 1.83
C TYR A 292 -6.42 6.19 0.79
N PHE A 293 -7.31 5.30 1.19
CA PHE A 293 -8.47 4.90 0.44
C PHE A 293 -9.72 5.44 1.14
N ALA A 294 -10.53 6.16 0.37
CA ALA A 294 -11.76 6.78 0.86
C ALA A 294 -12.98 6.19 0.16
N SER A 295 -14.07 6.05 0.90
CA SER A 295 -15.36 5.73 0.30
C SER A 295 -15.83 6.89 -0.58
N ALA A 296 -16.43 6.55 -1.71
CA ALA A 296 -17.17 7.47 -2.57
C ALA A 296 -18.70 7.31 -2.38
N TYR A 297 -19.13 6.38 -1.54
CA TYR A 297 -20.53 6.11 -1.28
C TYR A 297 -21.15 7.18 -0.37
N SER A 298 -22.08 7.94 -0.89
CA SER A 298 -22.76 9.02 -0.14
C SER A 298 -24.02 8.56 0.60
N GLY A 299 -24.36 7.26 0.54
CA GLY A 299 -25.65 6.75 0.97
C GLY A 299 -26.74 7.06 -0.06
N ALA A 300 -27.74 6.21 -0.17
CA ALA A 300 -28.99 6.59 -0.85
C ALA A 300 -29.67 7.65 0.02
N GLN A 301 -29.86 8.85 -0.53
CA GLN A 301 -30.73 9.87 0.06
C GLN A 301 -32.17 9.41 0.03
#